data_e7af1e8a19e68c17e36e1877a9aa03e2
#
_entry.id   e7af1e8a19e68c17e36e1877a9aa03e2
#
_cell.length_a   1.000
_cell.length_b   1.000
_cell.length_c   1.000
_cell.angle_alpha   90.00
_cell.angle_beta   90.00
_cell.angle_gamma   90.00
#
_symmetry.space_group_name_H-M   'P 1'
#
loop_
_entity.id
_entity.type
_entity.pdbx_description
1 polymer ?
#
loop_
_entity_poly.entity_id
_entity_poly.type
_entity_poly.pdbx_seq_one_letter_code
_entity_poly.pdbx_strand_id
1 'polypeptide(L)'
;MPAFGLVLLLVFIAAASVHAFNAPSPSRFVRFSRLSTTMSTPAPEGEWQGAKKFSQKDRYTNTVLTSEQIAKILPHRYPFLLVDKVVEFEAGKRAVGIKCVTANEPQFTGHFPDRPIMPGVLMIEAMAQLGGLICLQPPINEPKEDGTQRIFFFTGVNGVRWKSPVVPGDDLIMEMNLVDFDERLGFAKLTGKAYVGGRIAVSVEEFTFALSRD
;
A
#
# COMPACT_ATOMS: atom_id res chain seq x y z
N MET A 1 36.19 39.98 -28.33
CA MET A 1 35.12 39.60 -29.27
C MET A 1 35.40 38.18 -29.73
N PRO A 2 34.65 37.20 -29.36
CA PRO A 2 34.57 35.98 -30.15
C PRO A 2 33.13 35.68 -30.60
N ALA A 3 33.06 35.02 -31.70
CA ALA A 3 31.94 34.77 -32.58
C ALA A 3 30.93 33.77 -32.02
N PHE A 4 29.65 34.05 -32.31
CA PHE A 4 28.52 33.16 -32.15
C PHE A 4 28.59 32.01 -33.17
N GLY A 5 28.69 30.78 -32.67
CA GLY A 5 28.53 29.57 -33.45
C GLY A 5 27.06 29.09 -33.47
N LEU A 6 26.41 29.24 -34.60
CA LEU A 6 25.07 28.78 -34.89
C LEU A 6 25.12 27.26 -35.14
N VAL A 7 24.56 26.46 -34.25
CA VAL A 7 24.38 25.00 -34.43
C VAL A 7 23.08 24.76 -35.18
N LEU A 8 23.20 24.38 -36.47
CA LEU A 8 22.10 24.01 -37.35
C LEU A 8 21.70 22.55 -37.06
N LEU A 9 20.52 22.33 -36.50
CA LEU A 9 19.96 21.00 -36.27
C LEU A 9 19.34 20.47 -37.58
N LEU A 10 20.04 19.56 -38.29
CA LEU A 10 19.55 18.86 -39.46
C LEU A 10 18.61 17.71 -39.03
N VAL A 11 17.32 17.89 -39.28
CA VAL A 11 16.32 16.83 -39.17
C VAL A 11 16.38 15.97 -40.45
N PHE A 12 16.89 14.73 -40.34
CA PHE A 12 16.80 13.74 -41.38
C PHE A 12 15.40 13.13 -41.41
N ILE A 13 14.61 13.47 -42.43
CA ILE A 13 13.38 12.75 -42.76
C ILE A 13 13.78 11.56 -43.61
N ALA A 14 13.80 10.36 -43.03
CA ALA A 14 13.93 9.13 -43.81
C ALA A 14 12.56 8.77 -44.40
N ALA A 15 12.45 8.91 -45.72
CA ALA A 15 11.31 8.41 -46.47
C ALA A 15 11.38 6.86 -46.53
N ALA A 16 10.55 6.19 -45.72
CA ALA A 16 10.38 4.74 -45.79
C ALA A 16 9.39 4.42 -46.92
N SER A 17 9.86 3.68 -47.93
CA SER A 17 9.08 3.16 -49.04
C SER A 17 7.98 2.23 -48.52
N VAL A 18 6.72 2.57 -48.81
CA VAL A 18 5.57 1.73 -48.50
C VAL A 18 5.52 0.58 -49.48
N HIS A 19 5.91 -0.61 -49.05
CA HIS A 19 5.59 -1.84 -49.77
C HIS A 19 4.15 -2.22 -49.50
N ALA A 20 3.34 -2.25 -50.56
CA ALA A 20 1.96 -2.68 -50.50
C ALA A 20 1.89 -4.15 -50.04
N PHE A 21 1.46 -4.37 -48.80
CA PHE A 21 1.09 -5.70 -48.32
C PHE A 21 -0.30 -6.04 -48.86
N ASN A 22 -0.37 -7.13 -49.64
CA ASN A 22 -1.61 -7.73 -50.11
C ASN A 22 -2.55 -8.01 -48.90
N ALA A 23 -3.70 -7.34 -48.88
CA ALA A 23 -4.72 -7.58 -47.89
C ALA A 23 -5.34 -8.97 -48.08
N PRO A 24 -5.40 -9.83 -47.04
CA PRO A 24 -6.21 -11.03 -47.10
C PRO A 24 -7.70 -10.65 -47.12
N SER A 25 -8.48 -11.40 -47.89
CA SER A 25 -9.93 -11.25 -48.07
C SER A 25 -10.69 -11.16 -46.74
N PRO A 26 -11.86 -10.48 -46.68
CA PRO A 26 -12.61 -10.29 -45.46
C PRO A 26 -13.23 -11.61 -44.98
N SER A 27 -12.54 -12.29 -44.07
CA SER A 27 -13.09 -13.41 -43.38
C SER A 27 -14.08 -12.89 -42.29
N ARG A 28 -15.33 -13.25 -42.48
CA ARG A 28 -16.45 -13.29 -41.54
C ARG A 28 -16.29 -12.41 -40.31
N PHE A 29 -16.90 -11.25 -40.34
CA PHE A 29 -17.25 -10.50 -39.10
C PHE A 29 -18.04 -11.43 -38.19
N VAL A 30 -17.40 -11.94 -37.15
CA VAL A 30 -18.10 -12.50 -36.00
C VAL A 30 -18.82 -11.31 -35.35
N ARG A 31 -20.13 -11.27 -35.55
CA ARG A 31 -21.01 -10.34 -34.84
C ARG A 31 -20.90 -10.68 -33.38
N PHE A 32 -20.08 -9.94 -32.64
CA PHE A 32 -20.17 -9.89 -31.20
C PHE A 32 -21.55 -9.31 -30.89
N SER A 33 -22.52 -10.20 -30.60
CA SER A 33 -23.75 -9.79 -29.93
C SER A 33 -23.32 -9.10 -28.65
N ARG A 34 -23.69 -7.82 -28.52
CA ARG A 34 -23.58 -7.13 -27.22
C ARG A 34 -24.29 -8.00 -26.20
N LEU A 35 -23.54 -8.71 -25.39
CA LEU A 35 -24.01 -9.14 -24.10
C LEU A 35 -24.28 -7.84 -23.33
N SER A 36 -25.52 -7.37 -23.42
CA SER A 36 -26.07 -6.40 -22.50
C SER A 36 -26.15 -7.09 -21.15
N THR A 37 -25.01 -7.16 -20.48
CA THR A 37 -24.99 -7.39 -19.04
C THR A 37 -25.45 -6.09 -18.43
N THR A 38 -26.77 -5.89 -18.34
CA THR A 38 -27.34 -4.95 -17.40
C THR A 38 -26.94 -5.46 -16.02
N MET A 39 -25.81 -4.97 -15.50
CA MET A 39 -25.57 -5.00 -14.08
C MET A 39 -26.64 -4.12 -13.45
N SER A 40 -27.80 -4.69 -13.16
CA SER A 40 -28.74 -4.11 -12.21
C SER A 40 -28.06 -4.24 -10.85
N THR A 41 -27.31 -3.22 -10.47
CA THR A 41 -26.99 -3.01 -9.06
C THR A 41 -28.35 -2.86 -8.38
N PRO A 42 -28.77 -3.77 -7.48
CA PRO A 42 -29.99 -3.53 -6.71
C PRO A 42 -29.79 -2.17 -6.03
N ALA A 43 -30.71 -1.25 -6.22
CA ALA A 43 -30.74 -0.03 -5.44
C ALA A 43 -30.75 -0.45 -3.97
N PRO A 44 -29.93 0.16 -3.10
CA PRO A 44 -29.96 -0.19 -1.69
C PRO A 44 -31.38 0.06 -1.18
N GLU A 45 -32.01 -1.02 -0.70
CA GLU A 45 -33.30 -0.92 -0.02
C GLU A 45 -33.08 -0.10 1.26
N GLY A 46 -33.42 1.17 1.24
CA GLY A 46 -33.26 2.06 2.38
C GLY A 46 -33.49 3.52 2.02
N GLU A 47 -33.92 4.29 3.00
CA GLU A 47 -34.07 5.74 2.88
C GLU A 47 -32.72 6.40 2.60
N TRP A 48 -32.67 7.32 1.62
CA TRP A 48 -31.48 8.13 1.31
C TRP A 48 -30.99 8.89 2.55
N GLN A 49 -29.80 8.58 3.04
CA GLN A 49 -29.24 9.16 4.26
C GLN A 49 -28.33 10.36 4.01
N GLY A 50 -27.82 10.51 2.79
CA GLY A 50 -26.93 11.60 2.38
C GLY A 50 -25.51 11.54 2.98
N ALA A 51 -24.59 12.25 2.32
CA ALA A 51 -23.16 12.24 2.67
C ALA A 51 -22.87 12.67 4.11
N LYS A 52 -23.62 13.64 4.65
CA LYS A 52 -23.45 14.13 6.03
C LYS A 52 -23.57 13.00 7.06
N LYS A 53 -24.57 12.12 6.89
CA LYS A 53 -24.80 11.01 7.83
C LYS A 53 -23.73 9.92 7.70
N PHE A 54 -23.27 9.64 6.47
CA PHE A 54 -22.17 8.70 6.27
C PHE A 54 -20.85 9.25 6.81
N SER A 55 -20.56 10.53 6.65
CA SER A 55 -19.34 11.15 7.17
C SER A 55 -19.27 11.18 8.71
N GLN A 56 -20.42 11.14 9.39
CA GLN A 56 -20.49 11.07 10.86
C GLN A 56 -20.20 9.66 11.43
N LYS A 57 -20.17 8.64 10.56
CA LYS A 57 -19.82 7.25 10.96
C LYS A 57 -18.31 7.01 10.96
N ASP A 58 -17.50 8.05 10.76
CA ASP A 58 -16.05 7.92 10.84
C ASP A 58 -15.65 7.46 12.24
N ARG A 59 -15.22 6.21 12.32
CA ARG A 59 -14.81 5.55 13.58
C ARG A 59 -13.42 5.97 14.03
N TYR A 60 -12.71 6.73 13.20
CA TYR A 60 -11.27 6.99 13.34
C TYR A 60 -11.00 8.46 13.65
N THR A 61 -11.82 9.05 14.52
CA THR A 61 -11.72 10.47 14.88
C THR A 61 -10.42 10.82 15.62
N ASN A 62 -9.84 9.87 16.35
CA ASN A 62 -8.61 10.09 17.10
C ASN A 62 -7.39 9.62 16.30
N THR A 63 -6.70 10.57 15.64
CA THR A 63 -5.42 10.29 14.99
C THR A 63 -4.29 10.51 16.00
N VAL A 64 -3.53 9.45 16.28
CA VAL A 64 -2.34 9.50 17.16
C VAL A 64 -1.11 9.91 16.36
N LEU A 65 -0.93 9.34 15.13
CA LEU A 65 0.09 9.78 14.19
C LEU A 65 -0.53 10.06 12.84
N THR A 66 -0.27 11.26 12.32
CA THR A 66 -0.65 11.67 10.97
C THR A 66 0.31 11.09 9.94
N SER A 67 -0.06 11.13 8.64
CA SER A 67 0.81 10.70 7.54
C SER A 67 2.15 11.41 7.52
N GLU A 68 2.19 12.71 7.84
CA GLU A 68 3.43 13.49 7.90
C GLU A 68 4.34 13.05 9.06
N GLN A 69 3.74 12.68 10.20
CA GLN A 69 4.49 12.16 11.34
C GLN A 69 5.04 10.77 11.05
N ILE A 70 4.23 9.90 10.43
CA ILE A 70 4.65 8.58 9.97
C ILE A 70 5.81 8.68 8.99
N ALA A 71 5.73 9.60 8.01
CA ALA A 71 6.79 9.82 7.03
C ALA A 71 8.10 10.36 7.63
N LYS A 72 8.09 10.93 8.85
CA LYS A 72 9.29 11.32 9.57
C LYS A 72 9.96 10.15 10.29
N ILE A 73 9.18 9.10 10.62
CA ILE A 73 9.67 7.92 11.34
C ILE A 73 10.09 6.83 10.35
N LEU A 74 9.22 6.53 9.35
CA LEU A 74 9.49 5.52 8.34
C LEU A 74 10.30 6.09 7.17
N PRO A 75 11.32 5.36 6.67
CA PRO A 75 12.09 5.80 5.50
C PRO A 75 11.34 5.66 4.18
N HIS A 76 10.26 4.88 4.15
CA HIS A 76 9.46 4.58 2.96
C HIS A 76 8.83 5.84 2.36
N ARG A 77 8.65 5.84 1.03
CA ARG A 77 7.97 6.90 0.27
C ARG A 77 7.07 6.27 -0.78
N TYR A 78 6.29 7.09 -1.48
CA TYR A 78 5.47 6.65 -2.59
C TYR A 78 6.29 5.82 -3.61
N PRO A 79 5.76 4.71 -4.11
CA PRO A 79 4.42 4.13 -3.81
C PRO A 79 4.42 3.14 -2.63
N PHE A 80 5.47 3.09 -1.82
CA PHE A 80 5.73 2.05 -0.84
C PHE A 80 5.53 2.48 0.62
N LEU A 81 5.03 3.69 0.88
CA LEU A 81 4.56 4.09 2.21
C LEU A 81 3.10 3.69 2.34
N LEU A 82 2.83 2.63 3.13
CA LEU A 82 1.54 1.94 3.15
C LEU A 82 0.71 2.19 4.42
N VAL A 83 1.20 2.96 5.39
CA VAL A 83 0.45 3.31 6.59
C VAL A 83 -0.04 4.75 6.46
N ASP A 84 -1.36 4.96 6.43
CA ASP A 84 -1.96 6.28 6.23
C ASP A 84 -2.12 7.06 7.54
N LYS A 85 -2.48 6.37 8.63
CA LYS A 85 -2.55 6.95 9.98
C LYS A 85 -2.46 5.88 11.07
N VAL A 86 -2.08 6.31 12.28
CA VAL A 86 -2.14 5.48 13.49
C VAL A 86 -3.22 6.03 14.40
N VAL A 87 -4.08 5.16 14.90
CA VAL A 87 -5.26 5.51 15.73
C VAL A 87 -5.12 5.09 17.18
N GLU A 88 -4.29 4.08 17.46
CA GLU A 88 -3.88 3.68 18.80
C GLU A 88 -2.39 3.37 18.82
N PHE A 89 -1.69 3.81 19.87
CA PHE A 89 -0.26 3.56 20.00
C PHE A 89 0.13 3.44 21.49
N GLU A 90 0.75 2.33 21.82
CA GLU A 90 1.38 2.12 23.13
C GLU A 90 2.87 1.89 22.89
N ALA A 91 3.69 2.86 23.30
CA ALA A 91 5.12 2.90 23.02
C ALA A 91 5.84 1.62 23.44
N GLY A 92 6.61 1.04 22.53
CA GLY A 92 7.35 -0.20 22.75
C GLY A 92 6.49 -1.44 22.96
N LYS A 93 5.17 -1.40 22.66
CA LYS A 93 4.29 -2.54 22.86
C LYS A 93 3.40 -2.85 21.67
N ARG A 94 2.56 -1.91 21.24
CA ARG A 94 1.55 -2.19 20.19
C ARG A 94 1.07 -0.93 19.49
N ALA A 95 0.52 -1.13 18.31
CA ALA A 95 -0.10 -0.08 17.52
C ALA A 95 -1.30 -0.59 16.72
N VAL A 96 -2.28 0.28 16.51
CA VAL A 96 -3.35 0.11 15.53
C VAL A 96 -3.21 1.19 14.47
N GLY A 97 -3.06 0.77 13.22
CA GLY A 97 -2.91 1.66 12.07
C GLY A 97 -3.88 1.33 10.96
N ILE A 98 -4.03 2.24 10.04
CA ILE A 98 -4.95 2.15 8.91
C ILE A 98 -4.18 2.31 7.60
N LYS A 99 -4.46 1.43 6.67
CA LYS A 99 -4.15 1.56 5.26
C LYS A 99 -5.46 1.77 4.50
N CYS A 100 -5.66 2.94 3.92
CA CYS A 100 -6.76 3.20 3.01
C CYS A 100 -6.44 2.57 1.64
N VAL A 101 -7.24 1.62 1.20
CA VAL A 101 -7.02 0.93 -0.07
C VAL A 101 -7.76 1.66 -1.17
N THR A 102 -7.04 2.23 -2.14
CA THR A 102 -7.64 3.09 -3.16
C THR A 102 -7.40 2.55 -4.58
N ALA A 103 -8.36 2.78 -5.50
CA ALA A 103 -8.30 2.27 -6.86
C ALA A 103 -7.15 2.87 -7.71
N ASN A 104 -6.58 4.00 -7.29
CA ASN A 104 -5.48 4.67 -7.98
C ASN A 104 -4.08 4.19 -7.56
N GLU A 105 -4.00 3.16 -6.72
CA GLU A 105 -2.71 2.58 -6.35
C GLU A 105 -2.13 1.73 -7.49
N PRO A 106 -0.81 1.82 -7.77
CA PRO A 106 -0.20 1.26 -8.99
C PRO A 106 -0.31 -0.27 -9.09
N GLN A 107 -0.38 -0.98 -7.96
CA GLN A 107 -0.47 -2.44 -7.95
C GLN A 107 -1.75 -2.98 -8.61
N PHE A 108 -2.83 -2.20 -8.62
CA PHE A 108 -4.10 -2.63 -9.22
C PHE A 108 -4.09 -2.63 -10.75
N THR A 109 -3.08 -2.02 -11.37
CA THR A 109 -2.86 -2.15 -12.82
C THR A 109 -2.58 -3.59 -13.23
N GLY A 110 -1.96 -4.37 -12.35
CA GLY A 110 -1.56 -5.75 -12.63
C GLY A 110 -2.21 -6.82 -11.75
N HIS A 111 -2.76 -6.46 -10.58
CA HIS A 111 -3.26 -7.44 -9.60
C HIS A 111 -4.73 -7.20 -9.16
N PHE A 112 -5.71 -7.41 -10.02
CA PHE A 112 -5.69 -7.84 -11.43
C PHE A 112 -6.49 -6.82 -12.26
N PRO A 113 -6.26 -6.66 -13.58
CA PRO A 113 -6.90 -5.62 -14.39
C PRO A 113 -8.43 -5.57 -14.31
N ASP A 114 -9.08 -6.75 -14.37
CA ASP A 114 -10.54 -6.84 -14.37
C ASP A 114 -11.14 -7.08 -12.98
N ARG A 115 -10.30 -7.37 -11.99
CA ARG A 115 -10.69 -7.65 -10.60
C ARG A 115 -9.62 -7.21 -9.63
N PRO A 116 -9.57 -5.94 -9.26
CA PRO A 116 -8.56 -5.42 -8.34
C PRO A 116 -8.69 -6.05 -6.95
N ILE A 117 -7.60 -6.68 -6.51
CA ILE A 117 -7.46 -7.26 -5.17
C ILE A 117 -6.11 -6.81 -4.64
N MET A 118 -6.05 -6.34 -3.40
CA MET A 118 -4.79 -5.94 -2.80
C MET A 118 -3.84 -7.15 -2.72
N PRO A 119 -2.61 -7.05 -3.26
CA PRO A 119 -1.63 -8.12 -3.14
C PRO A 119 -1.38 -8.50 -1.69
N GLY A 120 -1.46 -9.80 -1.38
CA GLY A 120 -1.25 -10.28 0.00
C GLY A 120 0.10 -9.89 0.57
N VAL A 121 1.14 -9.83 -0.26
CA VAL A 121 2.49 -9.38 0.14
C VAL A 121 2.51 -7.91 0.57
N LEU A 122 1.68 -7.04 -0.04
CA LEU A 122 1.56 -5.64 0.37
C LEU A 122 0.76 -5.46 1.65
N MET A 123 -0.17 -6.38 1.98
CA MET A 123 -0.80 -6.39 3.32
C MET A 123 0.26 -6.68 4.40
N ILE A 124 1.12 -7.67 4.16
CA ILE A 124 2.21 -8.01 5.09
C ILE A 124 3.18 -6.84 5.23
N GLU A 125 3.54 -6.20 4.14
CA GLU A 125 4.41 -5.02 4.15
C GLU A 125 3.79 -3.86 4.93
N ALA A 126 2.50 -3.56 4.72
CA ALA A 126 1.80 -2.51 5.47
C ALA A 126 1.80 -2.78 6.99
N MET A 127 1.58 -4.05 7.38
CA MET A 127 1.67 -4.50 8.78
C MET A 127 3.12 -4.39 9.30
N ALA A 128 4.12 -4.78 8.50
CA ALA A 128 5.52 -4.65 8.86
C ALA A 128 5.92 -3.18 9.10
N GLN A 129 5.46 -2.26 8.27
CA GLN A 129 5.68 -0.82 8.46
C GLN A 129 5.02 -0.31 9.76
N LEU A 130 3.80 -0.76 10.08
CA LEU A 130 3.17 -0.43 11.36
C LEU A 130 3.98 -0.98 12.55
N GLY A 131 4.51 -2.20 12.43
CA GLY A 131 5.44 -2.77 13.40
C GLY A 131 6.72 -1.96 13.51
N GLY A 132 7.24 -1.47 12.39
CA GLY A 132 8.39 -0.56 12.33
C GLY A 132 8.16 0.73 13.13
N LEU A 133 6.95 1.28 13.11
CA LEU A 133 6.62 2.46 13.93
C LEU A 133 6.76 2.19 15.43
N ILE A 134 6.49 0.96 15.90
CA ILE A 134 6.70 0.58 17.31
C ILE A 134 8.20 0.49 17.61
N CYS A 135 8.96 -0.12 16.70
CA CYS A 135 10.37 -0.45 16.90
C CYS A 135 11.32 0.72 16.66
N LEU A 136 10.91 1.72 15.86
CA LEU A 136 11.74 2.88 15.51
C LEU A 136 11.60 4.06 16.48
N GLN A 137 10.83 3.90 17.55
CA GLN A 137 10.60 4.95 18.55
C GLN A 137 10.97 4.48 19.94
N PRO A 138 11.20 5.42 20.89
CA PRO A 138 11.40 5.06 22.29
C PRO A 138 10.25 4.19 22.85
N PRO A 139 10.53 3.25 23.78
CA PRO A 139 11.84 2.98 24.39
C PRO A 139 12.72 1.99 23.61
N ILE A 140 12.26 1.47 22.45
CA ILE A 140 12.99 0.45 21.68
C ILE A 140 14.19 1.05 20.94
N ASN A 141 14.00 2.21 20.35
CA ASN A 141 15.03 2.90 19.58
C ASN A 141 15.08 4.37 19.98
N GLU A 142 16.09 4.70 20.76
CA GLU A 142 16.37 6.10 21.09
C GLU A 142 17.10 6.76 19.92
N PRO A 143 16.74 8.01 19.57
CA PRO A 143 17.47 8.77 18.57
C PRO A 143 18.94 8.94 18.99
N LYS A 144 19.88 8.75 18.07
CA LYS A 144 21.28 9.04 18.32
C LYS A 144 21.49 10.55 18.52
N GLU A 145 22.57 10.94 19.22
CA GLU A 145 22.91 12.35 19.47
C GLU A 145 23.10 13.17 18.18
N ASP A 146 23.53 12.54 17.10
CA ASP A 146 23.68 13.12 15.78
C ASP A 146 22.37 13.22 14.97
N GLY A 147 21.24 12.80 15.57
CA GLY A 147 19.92 12.78 14.93
C GLY A 147 19.70 11.65 13.94
N THR A 148 20.67 10.74 13.78
CA THR A 148 20.47 9.56 12.93
C THR A 148 19.58 8.54 13.62
N GLN A 149 18.69 7.92 12.86
CA GLN A 149 17.86 6.81 13.34
C GLN A 149 18.42 5.49 12.81
N ARG A 150 18.35 4.46 13.64
CA ARG A 150 18.61 3.11 13.19
C ARG A 150 17.50 2.66 12.24
N ILE A 151 17.82 1.75 11.35
CA ILE A 151 16.87 1.17 10.41
C ILE A 151 16.49 -0.23 10.89
N PHE A 152 15.20 -0.53 10.89
CA PHE A 152 14.70 -1.88 11.07
C PHE A 152 14.55 -2.57 9.72
N PHE A 153 15.23 -3.68 9.56
CA PHE A 153 15.07 -4.53 8.38
C PHE A 153 14.05 -5.63 8.69
N PHE A 154 13.08 -5.80 7.81
CA PHE A 154 12.16 -6.92 7.85
C PHE A 154 12.89 -8.18 7.41
N THR A 155 13.18 -9.11 8.33
CA THR A 155 14.03 -10.26 8.10
C THR A 155 13.26 -11.57 7.94
N GLY A 156 12.01 -11.64 8.38
CA GLY A 156 11.23 -12.86 8.25
C GLY A 156 9.78 -12.72 8.68
N VAL A 157 8.96 -13.65 8.17
CA VAL A 157 7.55 -13.79 8.53
C VAL A 157 7.16 -15.26 8.58
N ASN A 158 6.42 -15.65 9.61
CA ASN A 158 5.93 -17.01 9.81
C ASN A 158 4.42 -17.05 10.06
N GLY A 159 3.78 -18.16 9.69
CA GLY A 159 2.37 -18.41 10.01
C GLY A 159 1.38 -17.45 9.38
N VAL A 160 1.64 -17.01 8.15
CA VAL A 160 0.74 -16.10 7.41
C VAL A 160 -0.52 -16.85 6.98
N ARG A 161 -1.69 -16.27 7.26
CA ARG A 161 -3.00 -16.79 6.85
C ARG A 161 -3.86 -15.66 6.28
N TRP A 162 -4.05 -15.63 4.97
CA TRP A 162 -5.04 -14.78 4.32
C TRP A 162 -6.43 -15.40 4.47
N LYS A 163 -7.39 -14.64 4.99
CA LYS A 163 -8.74 -15.10 5.31
C LYS A 163 -9.80 -14.53 4.38
N SER A 164 -9.63 -13.30 3.94
CA SER A 164 -10.54 -12.64 3.00
C SER A 164 -9.78 -11.67 2.08
N PRO A 165 -10.27 -11.47 0.83
CA PRO A 165 -9.71 -10.47 -0.06
C PRO A 165 -9.92 -9.06 0.51
N VAL A 166 -9.01 -8.17 0.16
CA VAL A 166 -9.08 -6.72 0.41
C VAL A 166 -9.12 -6.03 -0.96
N VAL A 167 -10.05 -5.11 -1.15
CA VAL A 167 -10.32 -4.49 -2.45
C VAL A 167 -10.31 -2.96 -2.35
N PRO A 168 -10.16 -2.23 -3.46
CA PRO A 168 -10.30 -0.78 -3.46
C PRO A 168 -11.62 -0.32 -2.82
N GLY A 169 -11.54 0.66 -1.92
CA GLY A 169 -12.65 1.15 -1.10
C GLY A 169 -12.67 0.59 0.32
N ASP A 170 -11.83 -0.41 0.62
CA ASP A 170 -11.68 -0.94 1.98
C ASP A 170 -10.70 -0.10 2.80
N ASP A 171 -10.94 -0.05 4.11
CA ASP A 171 -9.94 0.33 5.11
C ASP A 171 -9.37 -0.95 5.74
N LEU A 172 -8.07 -1.20 5.51
CA LEU A 172 -7.35 -2.28 6.17
C LEU A 172 -6.88 -1.78 7.54
N ILE A 173 -7.58 -2.23 8.58
CA ILE A 173 -7.26 -1.90 9.97
C ILE A 173 -6.28 -2.92 10.50
N MET A 174 -5.07 -2.48 10.78
CA MET A 174 -3.96 -3.34 11.19
C MET A 174 -3.66 -3.18 12.67
N GLU A 175 -3.44 -4.27 13.36
CA GLU A 175 -2.95 -4.32 14.73
C GLU A 175 -1.65 -5.09 14.79
N MET A 176 -0.62 -4.47 15.38
CA MET A 176 0.69 -5.07 15.60
C MET A 176 1.03 -5.05 17.08
N ASN A 177 1.56 -6.16 17.59
CA ASN A 177 1.96 -6.33 18.98
C ASN A 177 3.40 -6.79 19.04
N LEU A 178 4.25 -6.04 19.75
CA LEU A 178 5.61 -6.46 20.07
C LEU A 178 5.55 -7.58 21.12
N VAL A 179 6.16 -8.71 20.80
CA VAL A 179 6.19 -9.89 21.67
C VAL A 179 7.51 -9.95 22.43
N ASP A 180 8.60 -9.64 21.73
CA ASP A 180 9.95 -9.73 22.28
C ASP A 180 10.90 -8.77 21.57
N PHE A 181 11.86 -8.23 22.32
CA PHE A 181 12.95 -7.41 21.78
C PHE A 181 14.26 -7.77 22.49
N ASP A 182 15.17 -8.37 21.75
CA ASP A 182 16.55 -8.61 22.23
C ASP A 182 17.41 -7.37 21.90
N GLU A 183 17.61 -6.52 22.89
CA GLU A 183 18.40 -5.29 22.75
C GLU A 183 19.86 -5.60 22.37
N ARG A 184 20.45 -6.68 22.88
CA ARG A 184 21.83 -7.06 22.61
C ARG A 184 22.05 -7.48 21.17
N LEU A 185 21.09 -8.19 20.60
CA LEU A 185 21.16 -8.67 19.21
C LEU A 185 20.49 -7.71 18.23
N GLY A 186 19.64 -6.81 18.72
CA GLY A 186 18.86 -5.89 17.91
C GLY A 186 17.73 -6.58 17.14
N PHE A 187 17.17 -7.67 17.66
CA PHE A 187 16.06 -8.38 17.03
C PHE A 187 14.72 -8.12 17.74
N ALA A 188 13.70 -7.85 16.97
CA ALA A 188 12.34 -7.73 17.45
C ALA A 188 11.45 -8.81 16.84
N LYS A 189 10.54 -9.36 17.67
CA LYS A 189 9.47 -10.27 17.24
C LYS A 189 8.13 -9.65 17.51
N LEU A 190 7.29 -9.66 16.48
CA LEU A 190 5.94 -9.11 16.55
C LEU A 190 4.91 -10.12 16.04
N THR A 191 3.69 -9.98 16.52
CA THR A 191 2.52 -10.65 15.94
C THR A 191 1.60 -9.61 15.33
N GLY A 192 0.74 -10.02 14.39
CA GLY A 192 -0.19 -9.07 13.78
C GLY A 192 -1.44 -9.68 13.22
N LYS A 193 -2.50 -8.85 13.18
CA LYS A 193 -3.76 -9.15 12.50
C LYS A 193 -4.24 -7.91 11.77
N ALA A 194 -4.91 -8.11 10.64
CA ALA A 194 -5.57 -7.02 9.94
C ALA A 194 -7.00 -7.37 9.60
N TYR A 195 -7.86 -6.36 9.59
CA TYR A 195 -9.30 -6.50 9.51
C TYR A 195 -9.90 -5.56 8.46
N VAL A 196 -10.99 -6.02 7.83
CA VAL A 196 -11.87 -5.20 6.99
C VAL A 196 -13.30 -5.43 7.44
N GLY A 197 -14.03 -4.37 7.79
CA GLY A 197 -15.41 -4.47 8.23
C GLY A 197 -15.62 -5.41 9.42
N GLY A 198 -14.66 -5.47 10.36
CA GLY A 198 -14.68 -6.34 11.54
C GLY A 198 -14.31 -7.80 11.28
N ARG A 199 -14.02 -8.20 10.03
CA ARG A 199 -13.59 -9.56 9.67
C ARG A 199 -12.08 -9.60 9.47
N ILE A 200 -11.44 -10.68 9.93
CA ILE A 200 -9.99 -10.87 9.70
C ILE A 200 -9.72 -11.00 8.20
N ALA A 201 -8.90 -10.12 7.66
CA ALA A 201 -8.36 -10.21 6.30
C ALA A 201 -7.08 -11.05 6.28
N VAL A 202 -6.16 -10.78 7.20
CA VAL A 202 -4.91 -11.53 7.34
C VAL A 202 -4.50 -11.64 8.80
N SER A 203 -3.89 -12.76 9.17
CA SER A 203 -3.23 -12.97 10.46
C SER A 203 -1.83 -13.50 10.25
N VAL A 204 -0.90 -13.07 11.11
CA VAL A 204 0.51 -13.45 11.08
C VAL A 204 0.95 -13.84 12.49
N GLU A 205 1.54 -15.00 12.60
CA GLU A 205 1.98 -15.55 13.89
C GLU A 205 3.29 -14.91 14.35
N GLU A 206 4.21 -14.60 13.42
CA GLU A 206 5.45 -13.94 13.77
C GLU A 206 5.98 -13.09 12.62
N PHE A 207 6.33 -11.84 12.92
CA PHE A 207 7.24 -11.00 12.15
C PHE A 207 8.58 -10.94 12.88
N THR A 208 9.67 -10.97 12.14
CA THR A 208 11.01 -10.77 12.68
C THR A 208 11.67 -9.56 12.04
N PHE A 209 12.20 -8.66 12.85
CA PHE A 209 12.95 -7.49 12.40
C PHE A 209 14.35 -7.50 13.00
N ALA A 210 15.31 -6.95 12.26
CA ALA A 210 16.66 -6.68 12.73
C ALA A 210 16.95 -5.18 12.72
N LEU A 211 17.43 -4.66 13.84
CA LEU A 211 17.87 -3.27 13.98
C LEU A 211 19.31 -3.14 13.47
N SER A 212 19.57 -2.13 12.62
CA SER A 212 20.95 -1.85 12.19
C SER A 212 21.82 -1.48 13.39
N ARG A 213 23.09 -1.92 13.36
CA ARG A 213 24.07 -1.67 14.43
C ARG A 213 24.93 -0.41 14.17
N ASP A 214 24.69 0.28 13.06
CA ASP A 214 25.50 1.42 12.62
C ASP A 214 25.08 2.72 13.29
#